data_c6534cb62300db3920d359f44c72388d
#
_entry.id   c6534cb62300db3920d359f44c72388d
#
_cell.length_a   1.000
_cell.length_b   1.000
_cell.length_c   1.000
_cell.angle_alpha   90.00
_cell.angle_beta   90.00
_cell.angle_gamma   90.00
#
_symmetry.space_group_name_H-M   'P 1'
#
loop_
_entity.id
_entity.type
_entity.pdbx_description
1 polymer ?
#
loop_
_entity_poly.entity_id
_entity_poly.type
_entity_poly.pdbx_seq_one_letter_code
_entity_poly.pdbx_strand_id
1 'polypeptide(L)'
;MAQSLAKIYIHLIFHIKTTSPKIRENDLDRLHNYIGKLVKTTGCAEIKAGGVGDHVHVLFILSKDVTISQIVEEIKRNSSRWIKNLDPVYYHFFAWQGGYAAYSISQSVVDKTLQYIANQKEHHTKHSFAEEYRAFLKLYNVEYDEKFVFRD
;
A
#
# COMPACT_ATOMS: atom_id res chain seq x y z
N MET A 1 -33.96 2.37 13.90
CA MET A 1 -33.07 2.39 12.75
C MET A 1 -32.37 1.05 12.58
N ALA A 2 -32.24 0.61 11.33
CA ALA A 2 -31.50 -0.61 11.04
C ALA A 2 -29.99 -0.36 11.12
N GLN A 3 -29.22 -1.39 11.48
CA GLN A 3 -27.76 -1.37 11.46
C GLN A 3 -27.26 -2.12 10.24
N SER A 4 -26.21 -1.58 9.61
CA SER A 4 -25.46 -2.30 8.58
C SER A 4 -24.17 -2.81 9.21
N LEU A 5 -23.99 -4.11 9.21
CA LEU A 5 -22.88 -4.78 9.90
C LEU A 5 -21.98 -5.45 8.86
N ALA A 6 -20.80 -4.89 8.66
CA ALA A 6 -19.81 -5.41 7.71
C ALA A 6 -18.42 -5.27 8.29
N LYS A 7 -17.55 -6.23 7.98
CA LYS A 7 -16.13 -6.18 8.35
C LYS A 7 -15.33 -6.85 7.26
N ILE A 8 -14.73 -6.02 6.41
CA ILE A 8 -14.00 -6.46 5.22
C ILE A 8 -12.56 -6.00 5.33
N TYR A 9 -11.64 -6.94 5.50
CA TYR A 9 -10.22 -6.64 5.57
C TYR A 9 -9.64 -6.59 4.17
N ILE A 10 -8.85 -5.57 3.89
CA ILE A 10 -8.16 -5.38 2.62
C ILE A 10 -6.65 -5.27 2.87
N HIS A 11 -5.89 -6.05 2.09
CA HIS A 11 -4.45 -5.92 1.98
C HIS A 11 -4.16 -5.24 0.65
N LEU A 12 -3.74 -3.98 0.72
CA LEU A 12 -3.45 -3.13 -0.44
C LEU A 12 -1.94 -3.05 -0.64
N ILE A 13 -1.49 -3.15 -1.91
CA ILE A 13 -0.08 -3.03 -2.27
C ILE A 13 0.04 -2.10 -3.46
N PHE A 14 0.95 -1.13 -3.40
CA PHE A 14 1.30 -0.29 -4.53
C PHE A 14 2.77 0.13 -4.46
N HIS A 15 3.32 0.57 -5.59
CA HIS A 15 4.76 0.83 -5.69
C HIS A 15 5.05 2.11 -6.46
N ILE A 16 6.31 2.56 -6.36
CA ILE A 16 6.79 3.74 -7.08
C ILE A 16 7.03 3.42 -8.56
N LYS A 17 7.07 4.46 -9.38
CA LYS A 17 7.55 4.35 -10.77
C LYS A 17 9.04 4.01 -10.78
N THR A 18 9.49 3.36 -11.86
CA THR A 18 10.92 3.04 -12.03
C THR A 18 11.79 4.29 -12.09
N THR A 19 11.23 5.41 -12.56
CA THR A 19 11.91 6.71 -12.64
C THR A 19 11.89 7.51 -11.35
N SER A 20 11.12 7.06 -10.34
CA SER A 20 11.01 7.75 -9.07
C SER A 20 12.22 7.49 -8.17
N PRO A 21 12.67 8.50 -7.39
CA PRO A 21 13.60 8.21 -6.32
C PRO A 21 12.96 7.29 -5.30
N LYS A 22 13.76 6.40 -4.72
CA LYS A 22 13.30 5.53 -3.64
C LYS A 22 13.04 6.33 -2.38
N ILE A 23 12.08 5.89 -1.59
CA ILE A 23 11.81 6.48 -0.27
C ILE A 23 13.00 6.17 0.63
N ARG A 24 13.60 7.22 1.21
CA ARG A 24 14.73 7.04 2.11
C ARG A 24 14.30 6.35 3.39
N GLU A 25 15.17 5.52 3.92
CA GLU A 25 14.91 4.76 5.14
C GLU A 25 14.46 5.64 6.30
N ASN A 26 15.08 6.80 6.47
CA ASN A 26 14.74 7.74 7.54
C ASN A 26 13.34 8.34 7.39
N ASP A 27 12.74 8.26 6.21
CA ASP A 27 11.42 8.83 5.94
C ASP A 27 10.30 7.79 5.98
N LEU A 28 10.63 6.49 6.00
CA LEU A 28 9.65 5.40 5.89
C LEU A 28 8.60 5.45 7.00
N ASP A 29 9.02 5.52 8.26
CA ASP A 29 8.08 5.49 9.39
C ASP A 29 7.11 6.68 9.33
N ARG A 30 7.62 7.85 9.00
CA ARG A 30 6.77 9.05 8.87
C ARG A 30 5.79 8.92 7.72
N LEU A 31 6.22 8.36 6.58
CA LEU A 31 5.33 8.11 5.44
C LEU A 31 4.24 7.11 5.80
N HIS A 32 4.61 6.01 6.43
CA HIS A 32 3.65 4.98 6.84
C HIS A 32 2.61 5.53 7.84
N ASN A 33 3.05 6.34 8.79
CA ASN A 33 2.15 6.99 9.74
C ASN A 33 1.20 7.96 9.02
N TYR A 34 1.69 8.70 8.05
CA TYR A 34 0.87 9.63 7.27
C TYR A 34 -0.16 8.87 6.43
N ILE A 35 0.25 7.80 5.77
CA ILE A 35 -0.65 6.93 5.00
C ILE A 35 -1.76 6.37 5.90
N GLY A 36 -1.42 5.93 7.10
CA GLY A 36 -2.41 5.45 8.07
C GLY A 36 -3.45 6.51 8.42
N LYS A 37 -3.02 7.76 8.58
CA LYS A 37 -3.92 8.89 8.81
C LYS A 37 -4.84 9.15 7.61
N LEU A 38 -4.31 9.04 6.40
CA LEU A 38 -5.09 9.20 5.17
C LEU A 38 -6.18 8.13 5.05
N VAL A 39 -5.85 6.88 5.40
CA VAL A 39 -6.82 5.80 5.44
C VAL A 39 -7.98 6.15 6.37
N LYS A 40 -7.69 6.68 7.54
CA LYS A 40 -8.71 7.10 8.52
C LYS A 40 -9.58 8.23 7.98
N THR A 41 -9.03 9.16 7.21
CA THR A 41 -9.83 10.26 6.62
C THR A 41 -10.87 9.77 5.62
N THR A 42 -10.68 8.59 5.04
CA THR A 42 -11.66 7.98 4.12
C THR A 42 -12.80 7.28 4.85
N GLY A 43 -12.77 7.24 6.17
CA GLY A 43 -13.75 6.52 6.99
C GLY A 43 -13.39 5.06 7.27
N CYS A 44 -12.27 4.58 6.73
CA CYS A 44 -11.77 3.24 6.99
C CYS A 44 -11.00 3.17 8.31
N ALA A 45 -10.83 1.96 8.84
CA ALA A 45 -9.98 1.73 10.01
C ALA A 45 -8.64 1.17 9.55
N GLU A 46 -7.56 1.90 9.82
CA GLU A 46 -6.20 1.46 9.50
C GLU A 46 -5.73 0.46 10.56
N ILE A 47 -5.11 -0.64 10.12
CA ILE A 47 -4.50 -1.64 11.00
C ILE A 47 -2.99 -1.50 10.94
N LYS A 48 -2.40 -1.47 9.73
CA LYS A 48 -0.95 -1.36 9.58
C LYS A 48 -0.60 -0.82 8.20
N ALA A 49 0.32 0.13 8.14
CA ALA A 49 1.03 0.50 6.92
C ALA A 49 2.50 0.20 7.11
N GLY A 50 3.15 -0.34 6.10
CA GLY A 50 4.56 -0.69 6.14
C GLY A 50 5.10 -0.95 4.75
N GLY A 51 6.39 -1.19 4.66
CA GLY A 51 7.05 -1.43 3.38
C GLY A 51 8.51 -1.03 3.43
N VAL A 52 9.10 -0.93 2.25
CA VAL A 52 10.48 -0.48 2.06
C VAL A 52 10.53 0.64 1.02
N GLY A 53 11.69 0.98 0.51
CA GLY A 53 11.89 2.18 -0.31
C GLY A 53 11.14 2.25 -1.63
N ASP A 54 10.63 1.15 -2.15
CA ASP A 54 10.00 1.11 -3.48
C ASP A 54 8.52 0.72 -3.46
N HIS A 55 7.96 0.30 -2.33
CA HIS A 55 6.54 -0.07 -2.25
C HIS A 55 5.98 0.00 -0.84
N VAL A 56 4.65 -0.04 -0.77
CA VAL A 56 3.89 0.07 0.48
C VAL A 56 2.83 -1.02 0.54
N HIS A 57 2.68 -1.61 1.71
CA HIS A 57 1.55 -2.47 2.07
C HIS A 57 0.67 -1.72 3.05
N VAL A 58 -0.64 -1.78 2.86
CA VAL A 58 -1.61 -1.20 3.80
C VAL A 58 -2.67 -2.24 4.12
N LEU A 59 -2.81 -2.55 5.41
CA LEU A 59 -3.87 -3.42 5.90
C LEU A 59 -4.92 -2.56 6.60
N PHE A 60 -6.15 -2.65 6.15
CA PHE A 60 -7.23 -1.82 6.69
C PHE A 60 -8.59 -2.52 6.60
N ILE A 61 -9.56 -1.98 7.34
CA ILE A 61 -10.95 -2.43 7.29
C ILE A 61 -11.70 -1.45 6.38
N LEU A 62 -12.30 -1.99 5.31
CA LEU A 62 -12.98 -1.20 4.31
C LEU A 62 -14.28 -0.61 4.86
N SER A 63 -14.46 0.71 4.74
CA SER A 63 -15.73 1.37 5.02
C SER A 63 -16.77 0.99 3.96
N LYS A 64 -18.03 0.84 4.37
CA LYS A 64 -19.15 0.57 3.46
C LYS A 64 -19.44 1.74 2.50
N ASP A 65 -18.92 2.92 2.76
CA ASP A 65 -19.27 4.15 2.06
C ASP A 65 -18.27 4.58 1.00
N VAL A 66 -17.15 3.84 0.84
CA VAL A 66 -16.09 4.20 -0.11
C VAL A 66 -15.66 3.00 -0.93
N THR A 67 -15.12 3.26 -2.12
CA THR A 67 -14.53 2.22 -2.97
C THR A 67 -13.02 2.12 -2.72
N ILE A 68 -12.45 0.99 -3.07
CA ILE A 68 -11.00 0.79 -2.98
C ILE A 68 -10.27 1.82 -3.86
N SER A 69 -10.76 2.08 -5.06
CA SER A 69 -10.13 3.04 -5.97
C SER A 69 -10.14 4.47 -5.40
N GLN A 70 -11.20 4.88 -4.70
CA GLN A 70 -11.23 6.18 -4.02
C GLN A 70 -10.20 6.26 -2.90
N ILE A 71 -10.04 5.19 -2.13
CA ILE A 71 -9.03 5.12 -1.05
C ILE A 71 -7.63 5.23 -1.64
N VAL A 72 -7.34 4.47 -2.68
CA VAL A 72 -6.02 4.48 -3.33
C VAL A 72 -5.69 5.86 -3.90
N GLU A 73 -6.66 6.50 -4.58
CA GLU A 73 -6.48 7.85 -5.11
C GLU A 73 -6.15 8.85 -4.01
N GLU A 74 -6.89 8.80 -2.90
CA GLU A 74 -6.67 9.67 -1.74
C GLU A 74 -5.28 9.49 -1.13
N ILE A 75 -4.88 8.23 -0.94
CA ILE A 75 -3.56 7.90 -0.39
C ILE A 75 -2.45 8.38 -1.32
N LYS A 76 -2.51 8.02 -2.60
CA LYS A 76 -1.45 8.34 -3.56
C LYS A 76 -1.27 9.84 -3.77
N ARG A 77 -2.37 10.57 -3.97
CA ARG A 77 -2.33 11.99 -4.21
C ARG A 77 -1.73 12.75 -3.03
N ASN A 78 -2.22 12.49 -1.85
CA ASN A 78 -1.81 13.23 -0.67
C ASN A 78 -0.42 12.83 -0.17
N SER A 79 -0.07 11.53 -0.22
CA SER A 79 1.26 11.08 0.17
C SER A 79 2.35 11.56 -0.79
N SER A 80 2.05 11.66 -2.07
CA SER A 80 2.98 12.23 -3.06
C SER A 80 3.28 13.69 -2.78
N ARG A 81 2.25 14.50 -2.48
CA ARG A 81 2.45 15.89 -2.08
C ARG A 81 3.24 16.01 -0.80
N TRP A 82 2.88 15.22 0.18
CA TRP A 82 3.50 15.25 1.50
C TRP A 82 5.00 14.96 1.43
N ILE A 83 5.39 13.91 0.70
CA ILE A 83 6.79 13.50 0.63
C ILE A 83 7.62 14.52 -0.16
N LYS A 84 7.05 15.13 -1.20
CA LYS A 84 7.71 16.20 -1.95
C LYS A 84 7.93 17.44 -1.11
N ASN A 85 7.01 17.76 -0.22
CA ASN A 85 7.17 18.87 0.72
C ASN A 85 8.20 18.57 1.81
N LEU A 86 8.40 17.29 2.13
CA LEU A 86 9.37 16.87 3.13
C LEU A 86 10.81 17.16 2.68
N ASP A 87 11.11 16.87 1.42
CA ASP A 87 12.42 17.19 0.81
C ASP A 87 12.19 17.45 -0.68
N PRO A 88 11.94 18.72 -1.07
CA PRO A 88 11.59 19.03 -2.46
C PRO A 88 12.68 18.74 -3.48
N VAL A 89 13.93 18.74 -3.07
CA VAL A 89 15.06 18.46 -3.98
C VAL A 89 15.15 16.96 -4.23
N TYR A 90 15.25 16.16 -3.17
CA TYR A 90 15.41 14.72 -3.32
C TYR A 90 14.17 14.07 -3.96
N TYR A 91 12.95 14.45 -3.51
CA TYR A 91 11.70 13.86 -3.98
C TYR A 91 11.06 14.60 -5.17
N HIS A 92 11.82 15.42 -5.87
CA HIS A 92 11.28 16.22 -6.99
C HIS A 92 10.56 15.34 -8.02
N PHE A 93 11.13 14.21 -8.39
CA PHE A 93 10.56 13.29 -9.36
C PHE A 93 9.82 12.10 -8.73
N PHE A 94 9.51 12.19 -7.46
CA PHE A 94 8.77 11.10 -6.80
C PHE A 94 7.41 10.90 -7.46
N ALA A 95 7.07 9.65 -7.76
CA ALA A 95 5.77 9.29 -8.33
C ALA A 95 5.42 7.85 -8.01
N TRP A 96 4.16 7.63 -7.64
CA TRP A 96 3.61 6.29 -7.56
C TRP A 96 3.28 5.77 -8.97
N GLN A 97 3.49 4.48 -9.20
CA GLN A 97 3.03 3.82 -10.42
C GLN A 97 1.49 3.83 -10.45
N GLY A 98 0.90 3.82 -11.66
CA GLY A 98 -0.54 4.06 -11.83
C GLY A 98 -1.47 2.96 -11.33
N GLY A 99 -0.95 1.77 -11.01
CA GLY A 99 -1.78 0.64 -10.57
C GLY A 99 -1.68 0.34 -9.08
N TYR A 100 -2.37 -0.70 -8.67
CA TYR A 100 -2.31 -1.24 -7.32
C TYR A 100 -2.81 -2.68 -7.32
N ALA A 101 -2.52 -3.42 -6.26
CA ALA A 101 -3.15 -4.71 -5.99
C ALA A 101 -3.89 -4.62 -4.67
N ALA A 102 -5.08 -5.21 -4.61
CA ALA A 102 -5.87 -5.25 -3.39
C ALA A 102 -6.49 -6.64 -3.24
N TYR A 103 -6.31 -7.20 -2.05
CA TYR A 103 -6.81 -8.55 -1.74
C TYR A 103 -7.65 -8.50 -0.49
N SER A 104 -8.77 -9.21 -0.51
CA SER A 104 -9.53 -9.48 0.72
C SER A 104 -8.82 -10.57 1.52
N ILE A 105 -8.79 -10.42 2.83
CA ILE A 105 -8.25 -11.45 3.72
C ILE A 105 -9.27 -11.81 4.80
N SER A 106 -9.20 -13.04 5.29
CA SER A 106 -10.08 -13.46 6.38
C SER A 106 -9.56 -13.00 7.74
N GLN A 107 -10.45 -12.90 8.70
CA GLN A 107 -10.12 -12.57 10.09
C GLN A 107 -8.99 -13.46 10.64
N SER A 108 -8.98 -14.74 10.25
CA SER A 108 -8.03 -15.73 10.77
C SER A 108 -6.57 -15.47 10.34
N VAL A 109 -6.33 -14.65 9.30
CA VAL A 109 -4.97 -14.36 8.82
C VAL A 109 -4.55 -12.91 9.04
N VAL A 110 -5.35 -12.12 9.77
CA VAL A 110 -5.02 -10.71 10.05
C VAL A 110 -3.69 -10.58 10.78
N ASP A 111 -3.48 -11.36 11.83
CA ASP A 111 -2.25 -11.30 12.62
C ASP A 111 -1.02 -11.68 11.79
N LYS A 112 -1.13 -12.70 10.96
CA LYS A 112 -0.06 -13.10 10.04
C LYS A 112 0.26 -12.00 9.04
N THR A 113 -0.76 -11.37 8.48
CA THR A 113 -0.60 -10.28 7.52
C THR A 113 0.06 -9.08 8.18
N LEU A 114 -0.36 -8.74 9.40
CA LEU A 114 0.23 -7.66 10.17
C LEU A 114 1.73 -7.91 10.40
N GLN A 115 2.10 -9.11 10.82
CA GLN A 115 3.50 -9.48 11.02
C GLN A 115 4.29 -9.45 9.71
N TYR A 116 3.69 -9.92 8.62
CA TYR A 116 4.31 -9.86 7.29
C TYR A 116 4.62 -8.42 6.90
N ILE A 117 3.68 -7.49 7.11
CA ILE A 117 3.88 -6.07 6.79
C ILE A 117 4.95 -5.46 7.71
N ALA A 118 4.97 -5.82 8.99
CA ALA A 118 5.96 -5.33 9.93
C ALA A 118 7.38 -5.80 9.59
N ASN A 119 7.53 -6.96 8.95
CA ASN A 119 8.82 -7.58 8.63
C ASN A 119 9.27 -7.32 7.19
N GLN A 120 8.75 -6.32 6.51
CA GLN A 120 9.05 -6.05 5.08
C GLN A 120 10.54 -5.80 4.85
N LYS A 121 11.22 -5.10 5.72
CA LYS A 121 12.65 -4.82 5.58
C LYS A 121 13.47 -6.11 5.54
N GLU A 122 13.21 -7.03 6.45
CA GLU A 122 13.88 -8.33 6.50
C GLU A 122 13.52 -9.20 5.30
N HIS A 123 12.23 -9.24 4.93
CA HIS A 123 11.76 -9.99 3.78
C HIS A 123 12.48 -9.55 2.49
N HIS A 124 12.65 -8.25 2.28
CA HIS A 124 13.27 -7.70 1.07
C HIS A 124 14.80 -7.73 1.09
N THR A 125 15.44 -8.22 2.11
CA THR A 125 16.86 -8.62 2.02
C THR A 125 17.05 -9.89 1.20
N LYS A 126 16.00 -10.69 1.02
CA LYS A 126 16.03 -12.00 0.34
C LYS A 126 15.21 -12.03 -0.94
N HIS A 127 14.20 -11.18 -1.07
CA HIS A 127 13.26 -11.18 -2.19
C HIS A 127 13.03 -9.77 -2.72
N SER A 128 12.96 -9.63 -4.05
CA SER A 128 12.62 -8.36 -4.67
C SER A 128 11.12 -8.07 -4.56
N PHE A 129 10.73 -6.81 -4.75
CA PHE A 129 9.32 -6.44 -4.82
C PHE A 129 8.61 -7.18 -5.98
N ALA A 130 9.24 -7.26 -7.14
CA ALA A 130 8.65 -7.96 -8.30
C ALA A 130 8.33 -9.41 -7.99
N GLU A 131 9.24 -10.13 -7.31
CA GLU A 131 9.00 -11.51 -6.87
C GLU A 131 7.83 -11.60 -5.91
N GLU A 132 7.77 -10.71 -4.93
CA GLU A 132 6.67 -10.65 -3.96
C GLU A 132 5.33 -10.36 -4.65
N TYR A 133 5.30 -9.39 -5.55
CA TYR A 133 4.08 -8.98 -6.24
C TYR A 133 3.51 -10.11 -7.10
N ARG A 134 4.37 -10.79 -7.86
CA ARG A 134 3.98 -11.95 -8.66
C ARG A 134 3.49 -13.10 -7.79
N ALA A 135 4.12 -13.32 -6.64
CA ALA A 135 3.69 -14.37 -5.71
C ALA A 135 2.29 -14.11 -5.18
N PHE A 136 1.95 -12.87 -4.83
CA PHE A 136 0.60 -12.51 -4.41
C PHE A 136 -0.44 -12.67 -5.52
N LEU A 137 -0.12 -12.22 -6.74
CA LEU A 137 -1.02 -12.38 -7.88
C LEU A 137 -1.33 -13.86 -8.13
N LYS A 138 -0.32 -14.70 -8.05
CA LYS A 138 -0.48 -16.16 -8.20
C LYS A 138 -1.29 -16.77 -7.05
N LEU A 139 -0.99 -16.38 -5.82
CA LEU A 139 -1.67 -16.91 -4.63
C LEU A 139 -3.17 -16.62 -4.66
N TYR A 140 -3.55 -15.41 -5.09
CA TYR A 140 -4.96 -15.00 -5.16
C TYR A 140 -5.59 -15.25 -6.52
N ASN A 141 -4.86 -15.94 -7.42
CA ASN A 141 -5.35 -16.32 -8.74
C ASN A 141 -5.88 -15.11 -9.55
N VAL A 142 -5.12 -14.02 -9.53
CA VAL A 142 -5.43 -12.80 -10.27
C VAL A 142 -4.78 -12.85 -11.64
N GLU A 143 -5.57 -12.69 -12.70
CA GLU A 143 -5.04 -12.57 -14.05
C GLU A 143 -4.38 -11.20 -14.22
N TYR A 144 -3.20 -11.16 -14.86
CA TYR A 144 -2.49 -9.91 -15.12
C TYR A 144 -1.67 -10.03 -16.39
N ASP A 145 -1.36 -8.89 -16.99
CA ASP A 145 -0.47 -8.81 -18.13
C ASP A 145 0.93 -8.41 -17.66
N GLU A 146 1.89 -9.31 -17.80
CA GLU A 146 3.28 -9.09 -17.41
C GLU A 146 3.87 -7.83 -18.04
N LYS A 147 3.38 -7.45 -19.22
CA LYS A 147 3.81 -6.26 -19.95
C LYS A 147 3.42 -4.96 -19.23
N PHE A 148 2.31 -4.96 -18.50
CA PHE A 148 1.74 -3.75 -17.89
C PHE A 148 1.80 -3.71 -16.36
N VAL A 149 1.97 -4.85 -15.70
CA VAL A 149 1.88 -4.93 -14.23
C VAL A 149 2.92 -4.07 -13.52
N PHE A 150 4.11 -3.91 -14.12
CA PHE A 150 5.18 -3.08 -13.58
C PHE A 150 5.45 -1.81 -14.39
N ARG A 151 4.67 -1.57 -15.43
CA ARG A 151 4.88 -0.42 -16.31
C ARG A 151 4.51 0.87 -15.59
N ASP A 152 5.36 1.87 -15.77
CA ASP A 152 5.12 3.22 -15.21
C ASP A 152 3.92 3.93 -15.82
#